data_d16340f1feb0c55b44b28549d7247752
#
_entry.id   d16340f1feb0c55b44b28549d7247752
#
_cell.length_a   1.000
_cell.length_b   1.000
_cell.length_c   1.000
_cell.angle_alpha   90.00
_cell.angle_beta   90.00
_cell.angle_gamma   90.00
#
_symmetry.space_group_name_H-M   'P 1'
#
loop_
_entity.id
_entity.type
_entity.pdbx_description
1 polymer ?
#
loop_
_entity_poly.entity_id
_entity_poly.type
_entity_poly.pdbx_seq_one_letter_code
_entity_poly.pdbx_strand_id
1 'polypeptide(L)'
;MIPEKLLEILKQDGVVAIATLGQDGPHMVNTWNSYVRISEDGRILIPAGYMHRTEANIAFNNNVLITLGSSKVTGNHGPGAGFLIKGTAAFVTSGPDFDLLKSKFEWLRATLVVTVDS
;
A
#
# COMPACT_ATOMS: atom_id res chain seq x y z
N MET A 1 13.73 5.99 2.62
CA MET A 1 14.34 4.69 2.24
C MET A 1 13.47 3.54 2.70
N ILE A 2 13.30 2.55 1.86
CA ILE A 2 12.51 1.37 2.19
C ILE A 2 13.39 0.35 2.92
N PRO A 3 13.04 -0.06 4.15
CA PRO A 3 13.82 -1.06 4.86
C PRO A 3 13.84 -2.41 4.15
N GLU A 4 14.96 -3.10 4.21
CA GLU A 4 15.09 -4.42 3.59
C GLU A 4 14.09 -5.41 4.19
N LYS A 5 13.82 -5.30 5.49
CA LYS A 5 12.85 -6.15 6.18
C LYS A 5 11.45 -6.02 5.56
N LEU A 6 11.07 -4.82 5.14
CA LEU A 6 9.81 -4.61 4.46
C LEU A 6 9.76 -5.38 3.14
N LEU A 7 10.85 -5.36 2.38
CA LEU A 7 10.94 -6.10 1.11
C LEU A 7 10.83 -7.60 1.35
N GLU A 8 11.40 -8.11 2.44
CA GLU A 8 11.27 -9.52 2.81
C GLU A 8 9.80 -9.88 3.10
N ILE A 9 9.10 -9.02 3.83
CA ILE A 9 7.68 -9.23 4.15
C ILE A 9 6.84 -9.29 2.88
N LEU A 10 7.10 -8.41 1.92
CA LEU A 10 6.33 -8.37 0.68
C LEU A 10 6.47 -9.62 -0.17
N LYS A 11 7.48 -10.44 0.08
CA LYS A 11 7.68 -11.73 -0.61
C LYS A 11 6.89 -12.87 0.03
N GLN A 12 6.29 -12.64 1.19
CA GLN A 12 5.51 -13.65 1.91
C GLN A 12 4.03 -13.33 1.81
N ASP A 13 3.20 -14.35 1.95
CA ASP A 13 1.76 -14.15 1.98
C ASP A 13 1.37 -13.30 3.18
N GLY A 14 0.37 -12.47 3.00
CA GLY A 14 -0.15 -11.64 4.06
C GLY A 14 -1.04 -10.54 3.55
N VAL A 15 -1.74 -9.94 4.48
CA VAL A 15 -2.70 -8.87 4.23
C VAL A 15 -2.02 -7.52 4.45
N VAL A 16 -2.33 -6.58 3.58
CA VAL A 16 -1.96 -5.17 3.75
C VAL A 16 -3.24 -4.42 4.10
N ALA A 17 -3.27 -3.74 5.23
CA ALA A 17 -4.42 -2.96 5.65
C ALA A 17 -4.13 -1.47 5.41
N ILE A 18 -5.10 -0.78 4.83
CA ILE A 18 -4.99 0.64 4.49
C ILE A 18 -6.11 1.38 5.18
N ALA A 19 -5.77 2.36 6.01
CA ALA A 19 -6.74 3.21 6.70
C ALA A 19 -6.70 4.62 6.14
N THR A 20 -7.87 5.16 5.90
CA THR A 20 -8.06 6.54 5.43
C THR A 20 -9.12 7.22 6.28
N LEU A 21 -9.12 8.55 6.29
CA LEU A 21 -10.09 9.34 7.03
C LEU A 21 -10.88 10.20 6.06
N GLY A 22 -12.16 9.90 5.93
CA GLY A 22 -13.07 10.68 5.10
C GLY A 22 -13.95 11.59 5.93
N GLN A 23 -14.87 12.28 5.25
CA GLN A 23 -15.84 13.16 5.92
C GLN A 23 -16.75 12.37 6.87
N ASP A 24 -17.00 11.10 6.57
CA ASP A 24 -17.87 10.23 7.36
C ASP A 24 -17.11 9.44 8.43
N GLY A 25 -15.81 9.69 8.59
CA GLY A 25 -14.99 8.99 9.57
C GLY A 25 -13.97 8.06 8.93
N PRO A 26 -13.37 7.17 9.74
CA PRO A 26 -12.33 6.28 9.25
C PRO A 26 -12.91 5.15 8.37
N HIS A 27 -12.09 4.69 7.45
CA HIS A 27 -12.43 3.58 6.57
C HIS A 27 -11.19 2.72 6.39
N MET A 28 -11.37 1.41 6.29
CA MET A 28 -10.27 0.48 6.08
C MET A 28 -10.56 -0.42 4.88
N VAL A 29 -9.50 -0.79 4.19
CA VAL A 29 -9.54 -1.72 3.10
C VAL A 29 -8.28 -2.59 3.17
N ASN A 30 -8.36 -3.79 2.63
CA ASN A 30 -7.22 -4.70 2.58
C ASN A 30 -6.77 -4.93 1.15
N THR A 31 -5.47 -5.12 0.99
CA THR A 31 -4.88 -5.71 -0.21
C THR A 31 -3.89 -6.80 0.24
N TRP A 32 -3.01 -7.24 -0.63
CA TRP A 32 -2.13 -8.37 -0.36
C TRP A 32 -0.67 -7.97 -0.50
N ASN A 33 0.21 -8.56 0.32
CA ASN A 33 1.65 -8.34 0.22
C ASN A 33 2.16 -8.53 -1.20
N SER A 34 1.68 -9.59 -1.87
CA SER A 34 2.13 -9.95 -3.22
C SER A 34 1.72 -8.95 -4.29
N TYR A 35 0.76 -8.07 -4.00
CA TYR A 35 0.29 -7.07 -4.96
C TYR A 35 1.08 -5.77 -4.89
N VAL A 36 1.76 -5.52 -3.77
CA VAL A 36 2.48 -4.27 -3.54
C VAL A 36 3.76 -4.23 -4.36
N ARG A 37 4.05 -3.09 -4.94
CA ARG A 37 5.31 -2.84 -5.66
C ARG A 37 5.97 -1.59 -5.11
N ILE A 38 7.29 -1.56 -5.18
CA ILE A 38 8.06 -0.40 -4.72
C ILE A 38 8.69 0.25 -5.96
N SER A 39 8.49 1.56 -6.12
CA SER A 39 9.08 2.30 -7.23
C SER A 39 10.57 2.51 -6.98
N GLU A 40 11.31 2.93 -8.03
CA GLU A 40 12.75 3.16 -7.91
C GLU A 40 13.09 4.21 -6.86
N ASP A 41 12.22 5.21 -6.69
CA ASP A 41 12.41 6.28 -5.71
C ASP A 41 11.77 6.00 -4.35
N GLY A 42 11.34 4.75 -4.10
CA GLY A 42 10.92 4.31 -2.78
C GLY A 42 9.46 4.60 -2.43
N ARG A 43 8.62 4.87 -3.42
CA ARG A 43 7.17 5.01 -3.17
C ARG A 43 6.52 3.63 -3.20
N ILE A 44 5.41 3.49 -2.49
CA ILE A 44 4.66 2.24 -2.44
C ILE A 44 3.53 2.32 -3.45
N LEU A 45 3.44 1.32 -4.32
CA LEU A 45 2.45 1.26 -5.39
C LEU A 45 1.50 0.09 -5.11
N ILE A 46 0.21 0.38 -5.04
CA ILE A 46 -0.83 -0.60 -4.71
C ILE A 46 -1.87 -0.62 -5.83
N PRO A 47 -2.14 -1.80 -6.43
CA PRO A 47 -3.14 -1.87 -7.50
C PRO A 47 -4.56 -1.78 -6.92
N ALA A 48 -5.39 -0.95 -7.55
CA ALA A 48 -6.78 -0.80 -7.15
C ALA A 48 -7.69 -1.26 -8.29
N GLY A 49 -8.51 -2.30 -8.01
CA GLY A 49 -9.62 -2.69 -8.87
C GLY A 49 -10.88 -1.96 -8.45
N TYR A 50 -11.10 -1.90 -7.14
CA TYR A 50 -12.19 -1.17 -6.52
C TYR A 50 -11.62 0.00 -5.71
N MET A 51 -11.85 0.05 -4.42
CA MET A 51 -11.34 1.10 -3.52
C MET A 51 -11.94 2.48 -3.77
N HIS A 52 -13.19 2.54 -4.18
CA HIS A 52 -13.84 3.83 -4.48
C HIS A 52 -13.99 4.70 -3.22
N ARG A 53 -14.30 4.09 -2.07
CA ARG A 53 -14.42 4.84 -0.82
C ARG A 53 -13.04 5.36 -0.38
N THR A 54 -12.01 4.54 -0.51
CA THR A 54 -10.63 4.93 -0.22
C THR A 54 -10.23 6.10 -1.11
N GLU A 55 -10.56 6.05 -2.38
CA GLU A 55 -10.26 7.13 -3.32
C GLU A 55 -10.95 8.44 -2.93
N ALA A 56 -12.23 8.37 -2.58
CA ALA A 56 -12.98 9.54 -2.14
C ALA A 56 -12.37 10.13 -0.86
N ASN A 57 -11.98 9.27 0.08
CA ASN A 57 -11.38 9.72 1.33
C ASN A 57 -10.03 10.42 1.09
N ILE A 58 -9.21 9.87 0.19
CA ILE A 58 -7.90 10.46 -0.14
C ILE A 58 -8.06 11.82 -0.81
N ALA A 59 -9.09 12.01 -1.63
CA ALA A 59 -9.39 13.31 -2.21
C ALA A 59 -9.75 14.35 -1.15
N PHE A 60 -10.34 13.93 -0.04
CA PHE A 60 -10.68 14.78 1.09
C PHE A 60 -9.49 14.98 2.04
N ASN A 61 -8.79 13.89 2.37
CA ASN A 61 -7.63 13.88 3.28
C ASN A 61 -6.66 12.82 2.77
N ASN A 62 -5.52 13.26 2.25
CA ASN A 62 -4.58 12.34 1.60
C ASN A 62 -3.64 11.60 2.55
N ASN A 63 -3.77 11.79 3.85
CA ASN A 63 -2.99 11.03 4.82
C ASN A 63 -3.49 9.60 4.89
N VAL A 64 -2.57 8.65 4.91
CA VAL A 64 -2.89 7.23 5.01
C VAL A 64 -2.05 6.55 6.08
N LEU A 65 -2.62 5.51 6.67
CA LEU A 65 -1.90 4.58 7.53
C LEU A 65 -1.98 3.21 6.88
N ILE A 66 -0.84 2.52 6.84
CA ILE A 66 -0.77 1.19 6.26
C ILE A 66 -0.10 0.28 7.27
N THR A 67 -0.69 -0.89 7.52
CA THR A 67 -0.03 -1.94 8.28
C THR A 67 0.11 -3.18 7.40
N LEU A 68 1.23 -3.85 7.56
CA LEU A 68 1.47 -5.12 6.88
C LEU A 68 2.44 -5.94 7.71
N GLY A 69 2.47 -7.22 7.45
CA GLY A 69 3.36 -8.09 8.19
C GLY A 69 3.35 -9.51 7.66
N SER A 70 4.20 -10.34 8.24
CA SER A 70 4.24 -11.77 7.98
C SER A 70 4.77 -12.49 9.19
N SER A 71 4.12 -13.61 9.53
CA SER A 71 4.59 -14.51 10.59
C SER A 71 5.84 -15.27 10.18
N LYS A 72 6.18 -15.27 8.89
CA LYS A 72 7.31 -16.01 8.34
C LYS A 72 8.60 -15.21 8.27
N VAL A 73 8.56 -13.93 8.61
CA VAL A 73 9.74 -13.08 8.64
C VAL A 73 10.12 -12.84 10.09
N THR A 74 11.40 -12.98 10.41
CA THR A 74 11.89 -12.81 11.78
C THR A 74 11.86 -11.32 12.15
N GLY A 75 11.21 -11.02 13.27
CA GLY A 75 11.13 -9.68 13.84
C GLY A 75 12.07 -9.50 15.03
N ASN A 76 11.83 -8.44 15.80
CA ASN A 76 12.67 -8.10 16.95
C ASN A 76 12.50 -9.06 18.12
N HIS A 77 11.39 -9.79 18.19
CA HIS A 77 11.03 -10.65 19.32
C HIS A 77 10.81 -12.11 18.91
N GLY A 78 11.34 -12.52 17.74
CA GLY A 78 11.18 -13.87 17.23
C GLY A 78 10.41 -13.89 15.91
N PRO A 79 9.73 -15.02 15.59
CA PRO A 79 8.96 -15.10 14.35
C PRO A 79 7.86 -14.06 14.29
N GLY A 80 7.70 -13.45 13.12
CA GLY A 80 6.71 -12.42 12.88
C GLY A 80 7.32 -11.04 12.88
N ALA A 81 7.07 -10.31 11.80
CA ALA A 81 7.52 -8.92 11.64
C ALA A 81 6.40 -8.13 10.99
N GLY A 82 6.29 -6.87 11.37
CA GLY A 82 5.27 -5.98 10.83
C GLY A 82 5.74 -4.54 10.82
N PHE A 83 5.04 -3.72 10.05
CA PHE A 83 5.31 -2.29 9.92
C PHE A 83 4.02 -1.50 10.01
N LEU A 84 4.12 -0.33 10.62
CA LEU A 84 3.14 0.73 10.48
C LEU A 84 3.78 1.81 9.61
N ILE A 85 3.14 2.13 8.51
CA ILE A 85 3.64 3.11 7.55
C ILE A 85 2.69 4.29 7.55
N LYS A 86 3.24 5.48 7.68
CA LYS A 86 2.50 6.73 7.58
C LYS A 86 2.95 7.45 6.32
N GLY A 87 1.99 7.96 5.58
CA GLY A 87 2.33 8.64 4.33
C GLY A 87 1.17 9.43 3.76
N THR A 88 1.40 9.96 2.59
CA THR A 88 0.38 10.63 1.80
C THR A 88 0.16 9.85 0.51
N ALA A 89 -1.05 9.90 -0.01
CA ALA A 89 -1.44 9.06 -1.13
C ALA A 89 -2.18 9.82 -2.21
N ALA A 90 -2.08 9.28 -3.42
CA ALA A 90 -2.84 9.76 -4.57
C ALA A 90 -3.18 8.56 -5.46
N PHE A 91 -4.33 8.63 -6.13
CA PHE A 91 -4.69 7.66 -7.15
C PHE A 91 -4.28 8.20 -8.52
N VAL A 92 -3.63 7.39 -9.32
CA VAL A 92 -3.27 7.74 -10.70
C VAL A 92 -3.88 6.73 -11.67
N THR A 93 -4.32 7.23 -12.83
CA THR A 93 -4.95 6.42 -13.86
C THR A 93 -4.17 6.44 -15.17
N SER A 94 -2.99 7.02 -15.16
CA SER A 94 -2.08 7.09 -16.31
C SER A 94 -0.66 7.31 -15.80
N GLY A 95 0.32 7.17 -16.68
CA GLY A 95 1.72 7.41 -16.37
C GLY A 95 2.47 6.15 -15.98
N PRO A 96 3.77 6.30 -15.62
CA PRO A 96 4.65 5.14 -15.38
C PRO A 96 4.17 4.22 -14.27
N ASP A 97 3.67 4.77 -13.16
CA ASP A 97 3.23 3.96 -12.03
C ASP A 97 1.98 3.15 -12.38
N PHE A 98 1.05 3.77 -13.12
CA PHE A 98 -0.13 3.06 -13.60
C PHE A 98 0.27 1.97 -14.60
N ASP A 99 1.13 2.31 -15.57
CA ASP A 99 1.53 1.39 -16.62
C ASP A 99 2.27 0.17 -16.05
N LEU A 100 3.11 0.37 -15.05
CA LEU A 100 3.82 -0.72 -14.39
C LEU A 100 2.85 -1.74 -13.80
N LEU A 101 1.85 -1.27 -13.05
CA LEU A 101 0.89 -2.18 -12.42
C LEU A 101 -0.09 -2.74 -13.43
N LYS A 102 -0.47 -1.99 -14.44
CA LYS A 102 -1.37 -2.49 -15.49
C LYS A 102 -0.76 -3.68 -16.24
N SER A 103 0.54 -3.68 -16.43
CA SER A 103 1.23 -4.79 -17.07
C SER A 103 1.17 -6.09 -16.27
N LYS A 104 0.93 -5.98 -14.96
CA LYS A 104 0.90 -7.12 -14.03
C LYS A 104 -0.51 -7.51 -13.60
N PHE A 105 -1.45 -6.57 -13.63
CA PHE A 105 -2.81 -6.77 -13.14
C PHE A 105 -3.81 -6.25 -14.18
N GLU A 106 -4.41 -7.16 -14.92
CA GLU A 106 -5.35 -6.82 -16.00
C GLU A 106 -6.57 -6.05 -15.50
N TRP A 107 -7.01 -6.35 -14.28
CA TRP A 107 -8.19 -5.75 -13.66
C TRP A 107 -7.93 -4.35 -13.08
N LEU A 108 -6.74 -3.83 -13.25
CA LEU A 108 -6.35 -2.55 -12.65
C LEU A 108 -7.22 -1.40 -13.17
N ARG A 109 -7.83 -0.65 -12.23
CA ARG A 109 -8.56 0.59 -12.53
C ARG A 109 -7.68 1.80 -12.28
N ALA A 110 -6.90 1.75 -11.20
CA ALA A 110 -6.05 2.86 -10.78
C ALA A 110 -4.90 2.32 -9.94
N THR A 111 -3.83 3.08 -9.82
CA THR A 111 -2.74 2.80 -8.91
C THR A 111 -2.79 3.76 -7.74
N LEU A 112 -2.81 3.22 -6.53
CA LEU A 112 -2.66 4.00 -5.31
C LEU A 112 -1.16 4.19 -5.07
N VAL A 113 -0.71 5.43 -5.11
CA VAL A 113 0.69 5.80 -4.93
C VAL A 113 0.86 6.41 -3.55
N VAL A 114 1.70 5.79 -2.73
CA VAL A 114 1.94 6.25 -1.36
C VAL A 114 3.37 6.77 -1.24
N THR A 115 3.49 8.02 -0.82
CA THR A 115 4.76 8.63 -0.46
C THR A 115 4.94 8.46 1.04
N VAL A 116 6.00 7.78 1.45
CA VAL A 116 6.20 7.40 2.84
C VAL A 116 6.80 8.56 3.62
N ASP A 117 6.18 8.90 4.76
CA ASP A 117 6.71 9.89 5.69
C ASP A 117 7.54 9.20 6.79
N SER A 118 7.03 8.06 7.27
CA SER A 118 7.75 7.32 8.31
C SER A 118 7.30 5.86 8.45
#